data_1f7c6f6e1495ed72451885e62a478485
#
_entry.id   1f7c6f6e1495ed72451885e62a478485
#
_cell.length_a   1.000
_cell.length_b   1.000
_cell.length_c   1.000
_cell.angle_alpha   90.00
_cell.angle_beta   90.00
_cell.angle_gamma   90.00
#
_symmetry.space_group_name_H-M   'P 1'
#
loop_
_entity.id
_entity.type
_entity.pdbx_description
1 polymer ?
#
loop_
_entity_poly.entity_id
_entity_poly.type
_entity_poly.pdbx_seq_one_letter_code
_entity_poly.pdbx_strand_id
1 'polypeptide(L)'
;MRGNFEAPWWLGLDDEPSVLDVKFSPARSIQFDSRNVQTGDIFVAIKGANSDGHDYLDEAVTNGAIALVVDQGCRRDDIAIPQYEVINTRKSLAKISAAFENYPGNSLCLIGVTGTNGKSTTSFILNSILEEAGLVTGIMTTIETRIGSEILNNPTRLTSQESPEIQSNLALMASKGCSHVIIEATSIGLHAHRLDGCKFDLGIFTNLTPDHLDYHGDITSYVEAKALLFEKIKQGGHAIINSSAQYSQIFETVADTREATVSRYNLADATNIEMSASGTVFEFSFLDEREPEQIQSNLIGNYNLENTLAAIRASEALGIGSEFIKMGIQQLPQIPGRMEVVSREPFTVIVDYAHTENGVMEILSTLDRVNSEARKIVVIGCAGERDKDRRTGIGRAVAQAADFVLLTDEDPRGEDPLKILDEIGNSITHAGKVEGDFFEKIPDRRSAIRRAFEVADEGDIVLIAGKGHESSIEYKSGPISWSDVDAAKEILNEFKI
;
A
#
# COMPACT_ATOMS: atom_id res chain seq x y z
N MET A 1 12.41 -4.41 -28.95
CA MET A 1 12.23 -5.50 -29.94
C MET A 1 11.78 -6.70 -29.16
N ARG A 2 10.51 -7.12 -29.30
CA ARG A 2 9.98 -8.32 -28.66
C ARG A 2 10.61 -9.51 -29.38
N GLY A 3 11.35 -10.35 -28.63
CA GLY A 3 12.11 -11.45 -29.21
C GLY A 3 11.20 -12.52 -29.85
N ASN A 4 11.64 -13.10 -30.95
CA ASN A 4 11.07 -14.34 -31.47
C ASN A 4 11.48 -15.50 -30.57
N PHE A 5 10.57 -15.98 -29.74
CA PHE A 5 10.82 -17.13 -28.87
C PHE A 5 10.54 -18.43 -29.65
N GLU A 6 11.57 -19.25 -29.85
CA GLU A 6 11.48 -20.56 -30.56
C GLU A 6 11.08 -21.71 -29.61
N ALA A 7 11.07 -21.51 -28.30
CA ALA A 7 10.63 -22.48 -27.30
C ALA A 7 9.63 -21.84 -26.34
N PRO A 8 8.78 -22.60 -25.64
CA PRO A 8 7.96 -22.07 -24.56
C PRO A 8 8.88 -21.46 -23.52
N TRP A 9 8.91 -20.14 -23.46
CA TRP A 9 9.78 -19.32 -22.64
C TRP A 9 9.55 -19.50 -21.12
N TRP A 10 8.50 -20.22 -20.72
CA TRP A 10 8.24 -20.67 -19.34
C TRP A 10 8.78 -22.08 -19.04
N LEU A 11 9.40 -22.79 -19.99
CA LEU A 11 10.09 -24.06 -19.75
C LEU A 11 11.25 -23.83 -18.78
N GLY A 12 11.19 -24.47 -17.61
CA GLY A 12 12.14 -24.26 -16.51
C GLY A 12 11.54 -23.58 -15.29
N LEU A 13 10.25 -23.24 -15.33
CA LEU A 13 9.47 -22.90 -14.15
C LEU A 13 9.19 -24.20 -13.40
N ASP A 14 9.44 -24.22 -12.07
CA ASP A 14 9.44 -25.44 -11.22
C ASP A 14 8.11 -26.22 -11.16
N ASP A 15 7.03 -25.69 -11.74
CA ASP A 15 5.78 -26.38 -11.96
C ASP A 15 5.85 -26.99 -13.38
N GLU A 16 6.25 -28.26 -13.49
CA GLU A 16 6.24 -28.96 -14.80
C GLU A 16 4.85 -28.87 -15.44
N PRO A 17 4.66 -28.11 -16.55
CA PRO A 17 3.53 -28.40 -17.40
C PRO A 17 3.76 -29.78 -18.01
N SER A 18 2.74 -30.60 -18.12
CA SER A 18 2.78 -31.79 -18.97
C SER A 18 2.84 -31.29 -20.44
N VAL A 19 4.02 -30.91 -20.90
CA VAL A 19 4.22 -30.13 -22.13
C VAL A 19 4.43 -31.08 -23.30
N LEU A 20 3.52 -30.99 -24.21
CA LEU A 20 3.76 -31.35 -25.59
C LEU A 20 4.32 -30.14 -26.36
N ASP A 21 5.39 -30.37 -27.13
CA ASP A 21 6.03 -29.40 -28.02
C ASP A 21 5.02 -28.55 -28.78
N VAL A 22 4.86 -27.29 -28.43
CA VAL A 22 4.07 -26.35 -29.23
C VAL A 22 4.93 -25.15 -29.60
N LYS A 23 5.13 -24.98 -30.93
CA LYS A 23 5.68 -23.73 -31.48
C LYS A 23 4.64 -22.64 -31.32
N PHE A 24 4.91 -21.66 -30.43
CA PHE A 24 4.05 -20.50 -30.29
C PHE A 24 4.35 -19.45 -31.34
N SER A 25 3.31 -18.94 -31.96
CA SER A 25 3.28 -17.59 -32.49
C SER A 25 3.57 -16.61 -31.36
N PRO A 26 4.24 -15.47 -31.58
CA PRO A 26 4.49 -14.51 -30.51
C PRO A 26 3.15 -14.08 -29.91
N ALA A 27 2.99 -14.35 -28.60
CA ALA A 27 1.83 -13.87 -27.86
C ALA A 27 1.83 -12.34 -27.83
N ARG A 28 0.64 -11.73 -27.93
CA ARG A 28 0.48 -10.28 -27.84
C ARG A 28 0.62 -9.77 -26.41
N SER A 29 -0.06 -10.41 -25.48
CA SER A 29 -0.02 -10.12 -24.05
C SER A 29 -0.46 -11.32 -23.21
N ILE A 30 -0.30 -11.19 -21.88
CA ILE A 30 -0.82 -12.14 -20.89
C ILE A 30 -2.03 -11.50 -20.23
N GLN A 31 -3.18 -12.19 -20.27
CA GLN A 31 -4.43 -11.73 -19.69
C GLN A 31 -4.95 -12.72 -18.64
N PHE A 32 -5.57 -12.20 -17.59
CA PHE A 32 -6.24 -12.97 -16.53
C PHE A 32 -7.74 -12.61 -16.39
N ASP A 33 -8.19 -11.58 -17.08
CA ASP A 33 -9.59 -11.17 -17.20
C ASP A 33 -10.05 -11.44 -18.64
N SER A 34 -11.01 -12.36 -18.80
CA SER A 34 -11.55 -12.78 -20.11
C SER A 34 -12.08 -11.62 -20.95
N ARG A 35 -12.64 -10.59 -20.31
CA ARG A 35 -13.19 -9.39 -20.94
C ARG A 35 -12.12 -8.53 -21.62
N ASN A 36 -10.88 -8.61 -21.16
CA ASN A 36 -9.74 -7.86 -21.70
C ASN A 36 -8.95 -8.64 -22.76
N VAL A 37 -9.28 -9.92 -22.97
CA VAL A 37 -8.62 -10.77 -23.97
C VAL A 37 -8.87 -10.23 -25.37
N GLN A 38 -7.82 -10.19 -26.16
CA GLN A 38 -7.84 -9.86 -27.60
C GLN A 38 -7.08 -10.92 -28.40
N THR A 39 -7.28 -10.90 -29.72
CA THR A 39 -6.61 -11.84 -30.61
C THR A 39 -5.10 -11.85 -30.43
N GLY A 40 -4.55 -13.00 -30.13
CA GLY A 40 -3.12 -13.20 -29.89
C GLY A 40 -2.70 -13.23 -28.44
N ASP A 41 -3.62 -13.08 -27.49
CA ASP A 41 -3.32 -13.15 -26.07
C ASP A 41 -3.25 -14.59 -25.54
N ILE A 42 -2.48 -14.78 -24.47
CA ILE A 42 -2.56 -15.97 -23.63
C ILE A 42 -3.48 -15.63 -22.44
N PHE A 43 -4.49 -16.44 -22.20
CA PHE A 43 -5.37 -16.31 -21.05
C PHE A 43 -4.96 -17.27 -19.94
N VAL A 44 -4.76 -16.74 -18.73
CA VAL A 44 -4.46 -17.52 -17.52
C VAL A 44 -5.69 -17.49 -16.61
N ALA A 45 -6.35 -18.64 -16.46
CA ALA A 45 -7.55 -18.76 -15.63
C ALA A 45 -7.17 -18.79 -14.15
N ILE A 46 -7.42 -17.71 -13.43
CA ILE A 46 -7.12 -17.61 -12.00
C ILE A 46 -8.40 -17.64 -11.15
N LYS A 47 -8.32 -18.25 -9.97
CA LYS A 47 -9.39 -18.16 -8.97
C LYS A 47 -9.34 -16.83 -8.24
N GLY A 48 -10.40 -16.03 -8.36
CA GLY A 48 -10.63 -14.82 -7.59
C GLY A 48 -11.45 -15.08 -6.32
N ALA A 49 -11.68 -14.02 -5.53
CA ALA A 49 -12.51 -14.12 -4.33
C ALA A 49 -14.00 -14.38 -4.66
N ASN A 50 -14.50 -13.83 -5.77
CA ASN A 50 -15.92 -13.84 -6.14
C ASN A 50 -16.20 -14.56 -7.48
N SER A 51 -15.17 -14.98 -8.22
CA SER A 51 -15.33 -15.63 -9.52
C SER A 51 -14.14 -16.56 -9.80
N ASP A 52 -14.39 -17.61 -10.58
CA ASP A 52 -13.35 -18.52 -11.04
C ASP A 52 -13.08 -18.26 -12.54
N GLY A 53 -11.86 -17.92 -12.90
CA GLY A 53 -11.46 -17.70 -14.30
C GLY A 53 -11.69 -18.89 -15.21
N HIS A 54 -11.75 -20.11 -14.66
CA HIS A 54 -12.05 -21.33 -15.42
C HIS A 54 -13.48 -21.37 -15.96
N ASP A 55 -14.41 -20.61 -15.39
CA ASP A 55 -15.80 -20.49 -15.90
C ASP A 55 -15.86 -19.64 -17.18
N TYR A 56 -14.80 -18.92 -17.54
CA TYR A 56 -14.73 -17.95 -18.65
C TYR A 56 -13.81 -18.39 -19.80
N LEU A 57 -13.45 -19.68 -19.89
CA LEU A 57 -12.57 -20.17 -20.95
C LEU A 57 -13.17 -19.96 -22.34
N ASP A 58 -14.48 -20.18 -22.51
CA ASP A 58 -15.19 -19.97 -23.78
C ASP A 58 -15.19 -18.50 -24.20
N GLU A 59 -15.36 -17.58 -23.24
CA GLU A 59 -15.31 -16.15 -23.52
C GLU A 59 -13.89 -15.75 -23.95
N ALA A 60 -12.85 -16.22 -23.25
CA ALA A 60 -11.47 -15.96 -23.61
C ALA A 60 -11.12 -16.47 -25.01
N VAL A 61 -11.58 -17.68 -25.38
CA VAL A 61 -11.41 -18.24 -26.72
C VAL A 61 -12.14 -17.39 -27.76
N THR A 62 -13.39 -17.00 -27.49
CA THR A 62 -14.20 -16.18 -28.41
C THR A 62 -13.57 -14.82 -28.64
N ASN A 63 -12.95 -14.22 -27.58
CA ASN A 63 -12.24 -12.95 -27.66
C ASN A 63 -10.86 -13.05 -28.33
N GLY A 64 -10.40 -14.27 -28.67
CA GLY A 64 -9.22 -14.50 -29.52
C GLY A 64 -7.97 -14.94 -28.74
N ALA A 65 -8.13 -15.54 -27.55
CA ALA A 65 -7.02 -16.23 -26.91
C ALA A 65 -6.40 -17.28 -27.81
N ILE A 66 -5.08 -17.35 -27.89
CA ILE A 66 -4.33 -18.34 -28.66
C ILE A 66 -3.88 -19.53 -27.83
N ALA A 67 -3.89 -19.40 -26.50
CA ALA A 67 -3.62 -20.45 -25.55
C ALA A 67 -4.28 -20.15 -24.20
N LEU A 68 -4.54 -21.20 -23.43
CA LEU A 68 -5.08 -21.14 -22.07
C LEU A 68 -4.09 -21.77 -21.09
N VAL A 69 -3.96 -21.17 -19.91
CA VAL A 69 -3.28 -21.78 -18.74
C VAL A 69 -4.34 -22.03 -17.68
N VAL A 70 -4.47 -23.26 -17.25
CA VAL A 70 -5.53 -23.72 -16.34
C VAL A 70 -4.96 -24.54 -15.20
N ASP A 71 -5.65 -24.62 -14.07
CA ASP A 71 -5.29 -25.52 -12.97
C ASP A 71 -5.45 -26.99 -13.42
N GLN A 72 -4.69 -27.89 -12.79
CA GLN A 72 -4.76 -29.34 -13.05
C GLN A 72 -6.20 -29.84 -12.93
N GLY A 73 -6.64 -30.61 -13.94
CA GLY A 73 -8.01 -31.15 -14.06
C GLY A 73 -9.06 -30.17 -14.55
N CYS A 74 -8.68 -28.94 -14.92
CA CYS A 74 -9.58 -27.93 -15.49
C CYS A 74 -9.49 -27.81 -17.01
N ARG A 75 -8.68 -28.65 -17.67
CA ARG A 75 -8.65 -28.76 -19.13
C ARG A 75 -9.99 -29.22 -19.69
N ARG A 76 -10.39 -28.66 -20.82
CA ARG A 76 -11.64 -28.98 -21.52
C ARG A 76 -11.33 -29.56 -22.93
N ASP A 77 -11.86 -30.76 -23.22
CA ASP A 77 -11.62 -31.46 -24.49
C ASP A 77 -12.35 -30.82 -25.69
N ASP A 78 -13.37 -30.01 -25.44
CA ASP A 78 -14.16 -29.30 -26.45
C ASP A 78 -13.50 -27.98 -26.92
N ILE A 79 -12.42 -27.55 -26.28
CA ILE A 79 -11.65 -26.35 -26.67
C ILE A 79 -10.47 -26.75 -27.55
N ALA A 80 -10.43 -26.20 -28.77
CA ALA A 80 -9.46 -26.58 -29.79
C ALA A 80 -8.07 -25.91 -29.67
N ILE A 81 -7.97 -24.77 -28.97
CA ILE A 81 -6.67 -24.11 -28.79
C ILE A 81 -5.83 -24.81 -27.73
N PRO A 82 -4.49 -24.63 -27.71
CA PRO A 82 -3.61 -25.19 -26.70
C PRO A 82 -4.03 -24.83 -25.26
N GLN A 83 -4.01 -25.83 -24.37
CA GLN A 83 -4.32 -25.68 -22.96
C GLN A 83 -3.18 -26.29 -22.15
N TYR A 84 -2.63 -25.50 -21.22
CA TYR A 84 -1.52 -25.89 -20.33
C TYR A 84 -2.05 -26.04 -18.92
N GLU A 85 -1.95 -27.26 -18.38
CA GLU A 85 -2.32 -27.53 -17.00
C GLU A 85 -1.13 -27.27 -16.08
N VAL A 86 -1.35 -26.51 -15.02
CA VAL A 86 -0.36 -26.14 -13.99
C VAL A 86 -0.92 -26.43 -12.59
N ILE A 87 -0.04 -26.62 -11.60
CA ILE A 87 -0.46 -26.87 -10.22
C ILE A 87 -1.18 -25.65 -9.62
N ASN A 88 -0.73 -24.44 -9.96
CA ASN A 88 -1.28 -23.19 -9.42
C ASN A 88 -1.16 -22.09 -10.47
N THR A 89 -2.31 -21.71 -11.04
CA THR A 89 -2.37 -20.70 -12.11
C THR A 89 -1.93 -19.31 -11.65
N ARG A 90 -2.08 -18.93 -10.38
CA ARG A 90 -1.58 -17.65 -9.87
C ARG A 90 -0.05 -17.58 -9.81
N LYS A 91 0.60 -18.64 -9.33
CA LYS A 91 2.07 -18.75 -9.38
C LYS A 91 2.58 -18.73 -10.82
N SER A 92 1.92 -19.48 -11.68
CA SER A 92 2.27 -19.52 -13.11
C SER A 92 2.07 -18.17 -13.78
N LEU A 93 0.98 -17.44 -13.47
CA LEU A 93 0.74 -16.10 -13.99
C LEU A 93 1.92 -15.16 -13.69
N ALA A 94 2.42 -15.17 -12.44
CA ALA A 94 3.54 -14.31 -12.04
C ALA A 94 4.84 -14.65 -12.80
N LYS A 95 5.17 -15.95 -12.90
CA LYS A 95 6.36 -16.42 -13.59
C LYS A 95 6.28 -16.18 -15.11
N ILE A 96 5.13 -16.47 -15.71
CA ILE A 96 4.85 -16.25 -17.13
C ILE A 96 4.96 -14.75 -17.46
N SER A 97 4.39 -13.88 -16.64
CA SER A 97 4.46 -12.44 -16.84
C SER A 97 5.90 -11.92 -16.76
N ALA A 98 6.68 -12.39 -15.78
CA ALA A 98 8.09 -12.01 -15.67
C ALA A 98 8.90 -12.44 -16.88
N ALA A 99 8.71 -13.68 -17.35
CA ALA A 99 9.38 -14.21 -18.53
C ALA A 99 8.94 -13.48 -19.81
N PHE A 100 7.66 -13.16 -19.95
CA PHE A 100 7.11 -12.43 -21.09
C PHE A 100 7.75 -11.04 -21.25
N GLU A 101 8.02 -10.36 -20.16
CA GLU A 101 8.72 -9.06 -20.12
C GLU A 101 10.26 -9.20 -20.03
N ASN A 102 10.82 -10.39 -20.27
CA ASN A 102 12.26 -10.65 -20.16
C ASN A 102 12.87 -10.41 -18.78
N TYR A 103 12.13 -10.75 -17.72
CA TYR A 103 12.61 -10.63 -16.33
C TYR A 103 13.15 -9.23 -15.99
N PRO A 104 12.34 -8.17 -16.12
CA PRO A 104 12.81 -6.78 -16.01
C PRO A 104 13.46 -6.49 -14.64
N GLY A 105 13.01 -7.17 -13.57
CA GLY A 105 13.60 -7.08 -12.25
C GLY A 105 15.07 -7.48 -12.13
N ASN A 106 15.64 -8.17 -13.15
CA ASN A 106 17.06 -8.53 -13.13
C ASN A 106 17.99 -7.33 -13.40
N SER A 107 17.48 -6.27 -14.02
CA SER A 107 18.23 -5.04 -14.33
C SER A 107 17.95 -3.91 -13.34
N LEU A 108 17.12 -4.16 -12.33
CA LEU A 108 16.68 -3.19 -11.35
C LEU A 108 17.09 -3.63 -9.93
N CYS A 109 17.40 -2.68 -9.07
CA CYS A 109 17.43 -2.89 -7.63
C CYS A 109 15.99 -2.83 -7.11
N LEU A 110 15.40 -4.00 -6.77
CA LEU A 110 14.04 -4.09 -6.27
C LEU A 110 14.00 -4.03 -4.74
N ILE A 111 13.21 -3.10 -4.22
CA ILE A 111 13.03 -2.88 -2.78
C ILE A 111 11.57 -3.16 -2.44
N GLY A 112 11.33 -4.13 -1.56
CA GLY A 112 9.99 -4.48 -1.10
C GLY A 112 9.70 -3.89 0.28
N VAL A 113 8.53 -3.26 0.46
CA VAL A 113 8.12 -2.70 1.75
C VAL A 113 6.85 -3.38 2.22
N THR A 114 6.91 -4.07 3.36
CA THR A 114 5.74 -4.72 3.99
C THR A 114 5.53 -4.27 5.43
N GLY A 115 4.34 -4.50 5.93
CA GLY A 115 3.87 -4.18 7.28
C GLY A 115 2.37 -3.88 7.28
N THR A 116 1.78 -3.65 8.45
CA THR A 116 0.38 -3.21 8.51
C THR A 116 0.30 -1.74 8.11
N ASN A 117 1.03 -0.87 8.77
CA ASN A 117 1.09 0.57 8.56
C ASN A 117 2.49 1.01 8.10
N GLY A 118 2.62 2.23 7.58
CA GLY A 118 3.89 2.86 7.26
C GLY A 118 4.49 2.52 5.90
N LYS A 119 3.94 1.55 5.14
CA LYS A 119 4.48 1.13 3.83
C LYS A 119 4.67 2.28 2.85
N SER A 120 3.60 3.02 2.55
CA SER A 120 3.65 4.16 1.61
C SER A 120 4.59 5.24 2.12
N THR A 121 4.47 5.64 3.39
CA THR A 121 5.33 6.67 3.97
C THR A 121 6.81 6.30 3.86
N THR A 122 7.19 5.07 4.27
CA THR A 122 8.56 4.58 4.13
C THR A 122 9.02 4.57 2.67
N SER A 123 8.14 4.14 1.75
CA SER A 123 8.44 4.13 0.31
C SER A 123 8.70 5.53 -0.24
N PHE A 124 7.90 6.54 0.15
CA PHE A 124 8.09 7.91 -0.28
C PHE A 124 9.35 8.56 0.31
N ILE A 125 9.65 8.32 1.60
CA ILE A 125 10.87 8.81 2.23
C ILE A 125 12.10 8.21 1.52
N LEU A 126 12.12 6.89 1.34
CA LEU A 126 13.22 6.21 0.66
C LEU A 126 13.37 6.70 -0.78
N ASN A 127 12.27 6.88 -1.50
CA ASN A 127 12.30 7.42 -2.86
C ASN A 127 12.91 8.82 -2.90
N SER A 128 12.52 9.71 -2.00
CA SER A 128 13.08 11.06 -1.90
C SER A 128 14.60 11.03 -1.65
N ILE A 129 15.06 10.15 -0.77
CA ILE A 129 16.50 9.96 -0.50
C ILE A 129 17.25 9.48 -1.75
N LEU A 130 16.70 8.50 -2.45
CA LEU A 130 17.34 7.95 -3.66
C LEU A 130 17.37 8.99 -4.81
N GLU A 131 16.33 9.80 -4.96
CA GLU A 131 16.28 10.89 -5.93
C GLU A 131 17.32 11.98 -5.61
N GLU A 132 17.48 12.35 -4.33
CA GLU A 132 18.54 13.30 -3.89
C GLU A 132 19.96 12.75 -4.13
N ALA A 133 20.14 11.44 -4.06
CA ALA A 133 21.40 10.79 -4.43
C ALA A 133 21.62 10.72 -5.96
N GLY A 134 20.73 11.35 -6.76
CA GLY A 134 20.84 11.41 -8.22
C GLY A 134 20.41 10.14 -8.94
N LEU A 135 19.70 9.23 -8.28
CA LEU A 135 19.22 7.98 -8.87
C LEU A 135 17.86 8.18 -9.55
N VAL A 136 17.66 7.52 -10.69
CA VAL A 136 16.36 7.47 -11.35
C VAL A 136 15.55 6.32 -10.71
N THR A 137 14.44 6.66 -10.10
CA THR A 137 13.64 5.72 -9.31
C THR A 137 12.26 5.46 -9.90
N GLY A 138 11.72 4.30 -9.56
CA GLY A 138 10.31 3.98 -9.75
C GLY A 138 9.66 3.62 -8.41
N ILE A 139 8.39 3.95 -8.23
CA ILE A 139 7.61 3.50 -7.07
C ILE A 139 6.30 2.86 -7.52
N MET A 140 5.89 1.80 -6.82
CA MET A 140 4.58 1.16 -6.94
C MET A 140 3.97 1.05 -5.54
N THR A 141 3.05 1.95 -5.23
CA THR A 141 2.46 2.11 -3.90
C THR A 141 0.93 2.11 -3.96
N THR A 142 0.27 2.16 -2.80
CA THR A 142 -1.18 2.38 -2.71
C THR A 142 -1.58 3.73 -3.31
N ILE A 143 -0.72 4.75 -3.15
CA ILE A 143 -0.99 6.13 -3.56
C ILE A 143 -0.83 6.27 -5.07
N GLU A 144 0.29 5.83 -5.60
CA GLU A 144 0.63 5.99 -7.02
C GLU A 144 1.62 4.95 -7.51
N THR A 145 1.64 4.75 -8.83
CA THR A 145 2.75 4.15 -9.56
C THR A 145 3.42 5.28 -10.34
N ARG A 146 4.74 5.48 -10.15
CA ARG A 146 5.47 6.64 -10.69
C ARG A 146 6.85 6.28 -11.19
N ILE A 147 7.32 6.96 -12.24
CA ILE A 147 8.69 6.91 -12.77
C ILE A 147 9.24 8.34 -12.73
N GLY A 148 10.18 8.62 -11.84
CA GLY A 148 10.61 10.00 -11.59
C GLY A 148 9.39 10.89 -11.28
N SER A 149 9.09 11.89 -12.11
CA SER A 149 7.91 12.76 -11.96
C SER A 149 6.66 12.30 -12.74
N GLU A 150 6.76 11.24 -13.56
CA GLU A 150 5.64 10.75 -14.39
C GLU A 150 4.78 9.76 -13.61
N ILE A 151 3.54 10.14 -13.29
CA ILE A 151 2.56 9.25 -12.65
C ILE A 151 1.92 8.37 -13.72
N LEU A 152 1.92 7.06 -13.46
CA LEU A 152 1.28 6.06 -14.32
C LEU A 152 -0.13 5.76 -13.83
N ASN A 153 -1.02 5.47 -14.78
CA ASN A 153 -2.38 5.05 -14.45
C ASN A 153 -2.40 3.68 -13.77
N ASN A 154 -3.08 3.57 -12.62
CA ASN A 154 -3.37 2.31 -11.95
C ASN A 154 -4.89 2.04 -11.98
N PRO A 155 -5.42 1.40 -13.02
CA PRO A 155 -6.86 1.19 -13.17
C PRO A 155 -7.44 0.21 -12.15
N THR A 156 -6.62 -0.68 -11.57
CA THR A 156 -7.09 -1.71 -10.64
C THR A 156 -7.24 -1.21 -9.21
N ARG A 157 -6.63 -0.08 -8.87
CA ARG A 157 -6.57 0.46 -7.50
C ARG A 157 -6.02 -0.51 -6.45
N LEU A 158 -5.36 -1.57 -6.89
CA LEU A 158 -4.70 -2.51 -5.99
C LEU A 158 -3.33 -1.94 -5.60
N THR A 159 -3.01 -1.98 -4.32
CA THR A 159 -1.67 -1.60 -3.83
C THR A 159 -0.60 -2.47 -4.45
N SER A 160 -0.73 -3.79 -4.33
CA SER A 160 0.05 -4.76 -5.11
C SER A 160 -0.81 -5.19 -6.29
N GLN A 161 -0.53 -4.64 -7.47
CA GLN A 161 -1.21 -4.95 -8.73
C GLN A 161 -1.10 -6.43 -9.09
N GLU A 162 -1.83 -6.90 -10.10
CA GLU A 162 -1.65 -8.26 -10.61
C GLU A 162 -0.32 -8.41 -11.36
N SER A 163 0.20 -9.63 -11.44
CA SER A 163 1.55 -9.89 -11.93
C SER A 163 1.84 -9.35 -13.34
N PRO A 164 0.92 -9.41 -14.34
CA PRO A 164 1.17 -8.84 -15.66
C PRO A 164 1.42 -7.33 -15.61
N GLU A 165 0.67 -6.61 -14.78
CA GLU A 165 0.79 -5.16 -14.60
C GLU A 165 2.10 -4.81 -13.90
N ILE A 166 2.47 -5.55 -12.83
CA ILE A 166 3.74 -5.37 -12.13
C ILE A 166 4.91 -5.53 -13.09
N GLN A 167 4.95 -6.62 -13.87
CA GLN A 167 6.07 -6.90 -14.76
C GLN A 167 6.14 -5.90 -15.93
N SER A 168 5.00 -5.50 -16.48
CA SER A 168 4.94 -4.46 -17.51
C SER A 168 5.43 -3.10 -16.99
N ASN A 169 5.04 -2.71 -15.77
CA ASN A 169 5.53 -1.49 -15.14
C ASN A 169 7.05 -1.57 -14.87
N LEU A 170 7.56 -2.70 -14.40
CA LEU A 170 9.01 -2.91 -14.20
C LEU A 170 9.77 -2.81 -15.53
N ALA A 171 9.23 -3.39 -16.62
CA ALA A 171 9.84 -3.30 -17.95
C ALA A 171 9.86 -1.84 -18.45
N LEU A 172 8.78 -1.09 -18.23
CA LEU A 172 8.69 0.32 -18.56
C LEU A 172 9.71 1.14 -17.75
N MET A 173 9.80 0.91 -16.41
CA MET A 173 10.76 1.56 -15.52
C MET A 173 12.20 1.31 -15.96
N ALA A 174 12.54 0.04 -16.27
CA ALA A 174 13.86 -0.31 -16.79
C ALA A 174 14.16 0.40 -18.12
N SER A 175 13.19 0.45 -19.05
CA SER A 175 13.35 1.13 -20.35
C SER A 175 13.52 2.64 -20.23
N LYS A 176 13.01 3.25 -19.15
CA LYS A 176 13.15 4.68 -18.81
C LYS A 176 14.43 4.98 -18.01
N GLY A 177 15.25 3.97 -17.74
CA GLY A 177 16.54 4.14 -17.06
C GLY A 177 16.45 4.16 -15.53
N CYS A 178 15.34 3.69 -14.93
CA CYS A 178 15.31 3.48 -13.48
C CYS A 178 16.42 2.50 -13.07
N SER A 179 17.08 2.80 -11.99
CA SER A 179 18.05 1.91 -11.33
C SER A 179 17.43 1.20 -10.12
N HIS A 180 16.53 1.86 -9.42
CA HIS A 180 15.87 1.38 -8.20
C HIS A 180 14.36 1.46 -8.33
N VAL A 181 13.67 0.44 -7.81
CA VAL A 181 12.19 0.40 -7.77
C VAL A 181 11.72 -0.04 -6.40
N ILE A 182 10.86 0.76 -5.79
CA ILE A 182 10.26 0.48 -4.49
C ILE A 182 8.84 -0.02 -4.69
N ILE A 183 8.51 -1.17 -4.10
CA ILE A 183 7.22 -1.83 -4.27
C ILE A 183 6.57 -2.07 -2.90
N GLU A 184 5.36 -1.58 -2.69
CA GLU A 184 4.57 -2.00 -1.54
C GLU A 184 4.10 -3.44 -1.71
N ALA A 185 4.58 -4.32 -0.82
CA ALA A 185 4.26 -5.73 -0.77
C ALA A 185 3.19 -5.98 0.30
N THR A 186 1.90 -5.96 -0.12
CA THR A 186 0.79 -6.24 0.79
C THR A 186 0.72 -7.74 1.13
N SER A 187 0.18 -8.08 2.29
CA SER A 187 -0.03 -9.49 2.69
C SER A 187 -0.90 -10.25 1.69
N ILE A 188 -1.99 -9.61 1.20
CA ILE A 188 -2.86 -10.19 0.17
C ILE A 188 -2.10 -10.37 -1.15
N GLY A 189 -1.31 -9.37 -1.59
CA GLY A 189 -0.52 -9.46 -2.82
C GLY A 189 0.53 -10.57 -2.77
N LEU A 190 1.21 -10.72 -1.63
CA LEU A 190 2.17 -11.79 -1.39
C LEU A 190 1.51 -13.16 -1.36
N HIS A 191 0.42 -13.32 -0.57
CA HIS A 191 -0.34 -14.57 -0.46
C HIS A 191 -0.99 -14.97 -1.80
N ALA A 192 -1.48 -14.00 -2.58
CA ALA A 192 -2.05 -14.23 -3.90
C ALA A 192 -0.98 -14.40 -5.01
N HIS A 193 0.29 -14.58 -4.66
CA HIS A 193 1.41 -14.80 -5.58
C HIS A 193 1.68 -13.70 -6.60
N ARG A 194 1.15 -12.47 -6.41
CA ARG A 194 1.30 -11.38 -7.37
C ARG A 194 2.75 -10.94 -7.56
N LEU A 195 3.58 -11.14 -6.53
CA LEU A 195 5.00 -10.74 -6.50
C LEU A 195 5.97 -11.91 -6.73
N ASP A 196 5.48 -13.12 -7.12
CA ASP A 196 6.34 -14.29 -7.30
C ASP A 196 7.31 -14.16 -8.48
N GLY A 197 7.02 -13.28 -9.44
CA GLY A 197 7.94 -12.90 -10.51
C GLY A 197 9.03 -11.89 -10.13
N CYS A 198 9.03 -11.40 -8.87
CA CYS A 198 9.98 -10.42 -8.36
C CYS A 198 11.01 -11.09 -7.45
N LYS A 199 12.29 -10.68 -7.59
CA LYS A 199 13.36 -11.02 -6.65
C LYS A 199 13.92 -9.71 -6.07
N PHE A 200 13.79 -9.51 -4.77
CA PHE A 200 14.13 -8.28 -4.10
C PHE A 200 15.60 -8.23 -3.68
N ASP A 201 16.24 -7.11 -3.86
CA ASP A 201 17.58 -6.83 -3.33
C ASP A 201 17.49 -6.47 -1.84
N LEU A 202 16.38 -5.83 -1.45
CA LEU A 202 16.14 -5.38 -0.09
C LEU A 202 14.66 -5.53 0.28
N GLY A 203 14.39 -6.07 1.48
CA GLY A 203 13.06 -6.15 2.08
C GLY A 203 12.98 -5.31 3.36
N ILE A 204 11.89 -4.54 3.53
CA ILE A 204 11.64 -3.71 4.72
C ILE A 204 10.39 -4.23 5.44
N PHE A 205 10.48 -4.45 6.76
CA PHE A 205 9.37 -4.73 7.64
C PHE A 205 9.14 -3.54 8.60
N THR A 206 7.98 -2.89 8.50
CA THR A 206 7.66 -1.71 9.32
C THR A 206 7.04 -2.08 10.65
N ASN A 207 5.89 -2.75 10.64
CA ASN A 207 5.16 -3.16 11.86
C ASN A 207 4.10 -4.21 11.53
N LEU A 208 3.52 -4.78 12.59
CA LEU A 208 2.40 -5.70 12.47
C LEU A 208 1.40 -5.49 13.60
N THR A 209 0.18 -5.10 13.21
CA THR A 209 -1.00 -5.04 14.07
C THR A 209 -2.13 -5.81 13.41
N PRO A 210 -3.13 -6.32 14.13
CA PRO A 210 -4.24 -7.06 13.52
C PRO A 210 -4.93 -6.25 12.42
N ASP A 211 -4.99 -6.83 11.23
CA ASP A 211 -5.67 -6.30 10.05
C ASP A 211 -5.93 -7.43 9.04
N HIS A 212 -6.91 -7.28 8.15
CA HIS A 212 -7.23 -8.26 7.11
C HIS A 212 -7.47 -9.70 7.61
N LEU A 213 -7.95 -9.87 8.86
CA LEU A 213 -8.24 -11.20 9.41
C LEU A 213 -9.47 -11.84 8.74
N ASP A 214 -10.35 -11.06 8.14
CA ASP A 214 -11.42 -11.50 7.24
C ASP A 214 -10.89 -12.29 6.02
N TYR A 215 -9.70 -11.95 5.53
CA TYR A 215 -9.04 -12.65 4.43
C TYR A 215 -8.10 -13.76 4.91
N HIS A 216 -7.27 -13.51 5.91
CA HIS A 216 -6.23 -14.45 6.37
C HIS A 216 -6.73 -15.48 7.38
N GLY A 217 -7.89 -15.23 8.02
CA GLY A 217 -8.46 -16.09 9.05
C GLY A 217 -7.89 -15.85 10.43
N ASP A 218 -6.57 -15.78 10.58
CA ASP A 218 -5.89 -15.57 11.85
C ASP A 218 -4.59 -14.74 11.70
N ILE A 219 -4.05 -14.33 12.86
CA ILE A 219 -2.84 -13.50 12.90
C ILE A 219 -1.59 -14.26 12.41
N THR A 220 -1.52 -15.56 12.61
CA THR A 220 -0.38 -16.40 12.20
C THR A 220 -0.29 -16.43 10.67
N SER A 221 -1.39 -16.73 9.99
CA SER A 221 -1.48 -16.71 8.53
C SER A 221 -1.17 -15.33 7.96
N TYR A 222 -1.56 -14.25 8.66
CA TYR A 222 -1.25 -12.89 8.26
C TYR A 222 0.25 -12.57 8.36
N VAL A 223 0.91 -13.00 9.45
CA VAL A 223 2.36 -12.89 9.63
C VAL A 223 3.10 -13.66 8.55
N GLU A 224 2.73 -14.93 8.33
CA GLU A 224 3.33 -15.80 7.32
C GLU A 224 3.21 -15.20 5.91
N ALA A 225 2.04 -14.66 5.57
CA ALA A 225 1.83 -13.98 4.29
C ALA A 225 2.78 -12.80 4.07
N LYS A 226 3.06 -11.98 5.11
CA LYS A 226 4.03 -10.89 5.01
C LYS A 226 5.48 -11.39 4.96
N ALA A 227 5.79 -12.48 5.67
CA ALA A 227 7.12 -13.07 5.69
C ALA A 227 7.54 -13.59 4.30
N LEU A 228 6.60 -13.90 3.40
CA LEU A 228 6.88 -14.28 2.01
C LEU A 228 7.72 -13.22 1.26
N LEU A 229 7.68 -11.94 1.65
CA LEU A 229 8.56 -10.93 1.05
C LEU A 229 10.04 -11.30 1.29
N PHE A 230 10.37 -11.75 2.50
CA PHE A 230 11.74 -12.06 2.90
C PHE A 230 12.24 -13.35 2.27
N GLU A 231 11.36 -14.30 1.95
CA GLU A 231 11.70 -15.48 1.12
C GLU A 231 12.09 -15.09 -0.32
N LYS A 232 11.56 -13.95 -0.82
CA LYS A 232 11.82 -13.43 -2.16
C LYS A 232 13.06 -12.53 -2.24
N ILE A 233 13.76 -12.29 -1.14
CA ILE A 233 15.04 -11.58 -1.14
C ILE A 233 16.06 -12.45 -1.88
N LYS A 234 16.88 -11.82 -2.73
CA LYS A 234 18.02 -12.47 -3.40
C LYS A 234 18.99 -13.04 -2.36
N GLN A 235 19.68 -14.11 -2.69
CA GLN A 235 20.71 -14.65 -1.82
C GLN A 235 21.75 -13.56 -1.49
N GLY A 236 22.03 -13.35 -0.19
CA GLY A 236 22.94 -12.30 0.27
C GLY A 236 22.40 -10.86 0.16
N GLY A 237 21.09 -10.66 -0.11
CA GLY A 237 20.47 -9.34 -0.10
C GLY A 237 20.31 -8.75 1.30
N HIS A 238 19.45 -7.75 1.46
CA HIS A 238 19.30 -7.01 2.71
C HIS A 238 17.89 -7.12 3.29
N ALA A 239 17.79 -7.21 4.63
CA ALA A 239 16.55 -7.18 5.38
C ALA A 239 16.59 -6.07 6.43
N ILE A 240 15.66 -5.11 6.35
CA ILE A 240 15.53 -3.99 7.29
C ILE A 240 14.32 -4.27 8.17
N ILE A 241 14.54 -4.45 9.47
CA ILE A 241 13.52 -4.99 10.36
C ILE A 241 13.33 -4.09 11.58
N ASN A 242 12.09 -3.66 11.82
CA ASN A 242 11.71 -3.00 13.06
C ASN A 242 11.81 -4.00 14.23
N SER A 243 12.84 -3.87 15.05
CA SER A 243 13.13 -4.78 16.16
C SER A 243 12.16 -4.65 17.33
N SER A 244 11.43 -3.54 17.42
CA SER A 244 10.38 -3.32 18.44
C SER A 244 9.01 -3.85 18.02
N ALA A 245 8.83 -4.14 16.72
CA ALA A 245 7.58 -4.65 16.22
C ALA A 245 7.31 -6.09 16.66
N GLN A 246 6.04 -6.38 16.96
CA GLN A 246 5.62 -7.74 17.27
C GLN A 246 5.95 -8.68 16.10
N TYR A 247 6.39 -9.90 16.40
CA TYR A 247 6.77 -10.93 15.42
C TYR A 247 8.05 -10.64 14.60
N SER A 248 8.83 -9.59 14.90
CA SER A 248 10.08 -9.25 14.18
C SER A 248 11.01 -10.45 13.99
N GLN A 249 11.13 -11.31 15.00
CA GLN A 249 11.97 -12.51 14.98
C GLN A 249 11.59 -13.51 13.85
N ILE A 250 10.32 -13.57 13.45
CA ILE A 250 9.90 -14.44 12.33
C ILE A 250 10.51 -13.93 11.02
N PHE A 251 10.45 -12.62 10.78
CA PHE A 251 11.01 -12.00 9.58
C PHE A 251 12.54 -12.14 9.53
N GLU A 252 13.22 -12.01 10.67
CA GLU A 252 14.66 -12.28 10.78
C GLU A 252 14.98 -13.73 10.41
N THR A 253 14.26 -14.68 11.01
CA THR A 253 14.47 -16.12 10.74
C THR A 253 14.28 -16.45 9.25
N VAL A 254 13.29 -15.86 8.59
CA VAL A 254 13.08 -16.06 7.15
C VAL A 254 14.19 -15.40 6.33
N ALA A 255 14.62 -14.19 6.69
CA ALA A 255 15.74 -13.50 6.03
C ALA A 255 17.06 -14.29 6.13
N ASP A 256 17.31 -14.94 7.28
CA ASP A 256 18.48 -15.80 7.50
C ASP A 256 18.51 -16.99 6.51
N THR A 257 17.35 -17.53 6.10
CA THR A 257 17.31 -18.61 5.08
C THR A 257 17.82 -18.15 3.72
N ARG A 258 17.87 -16.83 3.50
CA ARG A 258 18.41 -16.20 2.28
C ARG A 258 19.82 -15.67 2.48
N GLU A 259 20.46 -15.95 3.63
CA GLU A 259 21.75 -15.35 4.00
C GLU A 259 21.73 -13.82 3.86
N ALA A 260 20.56 -13.19 4.09
CA ALA A 260 20.41 -11.75 3.97
C ALA A 260 21.11 -11.03 5.12
N THR A 261 21.73 -9.90 4.84
CA THR A 261 22.25 -9.01 5.87
C THR A 261 21.09 -8.33 6.59
N VAL A 262 20.91 -8.62 7.88
CA VAL A 262 19.83 -8.07 8.70
C VAL A 262 20.29 -6.78 9.37
N SER A 263 19.63 -5.67 9.05
CA SER A 263 19.78 -4.38 9.74
C SER A 263 18.51 -4.10 10.55
N ARG A 264 18.68 -3.86 11.85
CA ARG A 264 17.58 -3.57 12.76
C ARG A 264 17.43 -2.08 12.97
N TYR A 265 16.21 -1.65 13.24
CA TYR A 265 15.92 -0.29 13.69
C TYR A 265 14.79 -0.28 14.71
N ASN A 266 14.74 0.74 15.53
CA ASN A 266 13.63 1.08 16.43
C ASN A 266 13.76 2.54 16.90
N LEU A 267 12.77 3.04 17.64
CA LEU A 267 12.78 4.44 18.12
C LEU A 267 13.99 4.83 18.98
N ALA A 268 14.65 3.87 19.63
CA ALA A 268 15.84 4.18 20.46
C ALA A 268 17.09 4.50 19.61
N ASP A 269 17.06 4.27 18.29
CA ASP A 269 18.13 4.69 17.37
C ASP A 269 18.13 6.22 17.16
N ALA A 270 17.02 6.90 17.46
CA ALA A 270 16.90 8.35 17.44
C ALA A 270 17.02 8.91 18.87
N THR A 271 17.85 9.93 19.03
CA THR A 271 18.03 10.64 20.31
C THR A 271 17.70 12.12 20.17
N ASN A 272 17.55 12.85 21.27
CA ASN A 272 17.25 14.28 21.30
C ASN A 272 16.04 14.66 20.40
N ILE A 273 14.94 13.87 20.52
CA ILE A 273 13.75 14.02 19.68
C ILE A 273 12.93 15.22 20.12
N GLU A 274 12.74 16.17 19.21
CA GLU A 274 11.87 17.32 19.35
C GLU A 274 10.78 17.28 18.27
N MET A 275 9.50 17.28 18.70
CA MET A 275 8.34 17.30 17.79
C MET A 275 7.58 18.61 17.90
N SER A 276 7.19 19.16 16.75
CA SER A 276 6.40 20.38 16.66
C SER A 276 5.41 20.29 15.48
N ALA A 277 4.53 21.25 15.33
CA ALA A 277 3.64 21.34 14.16
C ALA A 277 4.37 21.48 12.82
N SER A 278 5.65 21.86 12.82
CA SER A 278 6.48 22.01 11.61
C SER A 278 7.26 20.73 11.25
N GLY A 279 7.28 19.72 12.11
CA GLY A 279 7.99 18.46 11.88
C GLY A 279 8.69 17.92 13.12
N THR A 280 9.59 16.98 12.88
CA THR A 280 10.40 16.30 13.91
C THR A 280 11.87 16.56 13.66
N VAL A 281 12.61 16.96 14.71
CA VAL A 281 14.07 17.08 14.72
C VAL A 281 14.60 16.01 15.66
N PHE A 282 15.64 15.29 15.26
CA PHE A 282 16.25 14.24 16.07
C PHE A 282 17.72 14.05 15.71
N GLU A 283 18.49 13.40 16.56
CA GLU A 283 19.85 12.98 16.28
C GLU A 283 19.91 11.50 15.96
N PHE A 284 20.77 11.14 15.00
CA PHE A 284 20.98 9.77 14.54
C PHE A 284 22.46 9.49 14.25
N SER A 285 22.92 8.27 14.60
CA SER A 285 24.29 7.81 14.32
C SER A 285 24.33 7.04 13.00
N PHE A 286 24.88 7.66 11.97
CA PHE A 286 25.10 7.01 10.67
C PHE A 286 26.31 6.08 10.70
N LEU A 287 26.33 5.08 9.82
CA LEU A 287 27.42 4.11 9.72
C LEU A 287 28.72 4.75 9.13
N ASP A 288 28.59 5.79 8.31
CA ASP A 288 29.67 6.51 7.67
C ASP A 288 30.17 7.74 8.47
N GLU A 289 29.51 8.06 9.58
CA GLU A 289 29.84 9.21 10.43
C GLU A 289 30.40 8.78 11.79
N ARG A 290 31.22 9.65 12.41
CA ARG A 290 31.80 9.39 13.74
C ARG A 290 30.93 9.84 14.89
N GLU A 291 30.19 10.92 14.70
CA GLU A 291 29.33 11.55 15.71
C GLU A 291 27.88 11.52 15.24
N PRO A 292 26.92 11.51 16.16
CA PRO A 292 25.52 11.65 15.80
C PRO A 292 25.26 12.97 15.07
N GLU A 293 24.43 12.91 14.03
CA GLU A 293 24.05 14.08 13.25
C GLU A 293 22.57 14.43 13.42
N GLN A 294 22.27 15.72 13.39
CA GLN A 294 20.91 16.21 13.46
C GLN A 294 20.19 16.02 12.12
N ILE A 295 18.99 15.47 12.20
CA ILE A 295 18.07 15.24 11.06
C ILE A 295 16.81 16.07 11.29
N GLN A 296 16.36 16.76 10.27
CA GLN A 296 15.08 17.46 10.24
C GLN A 296 14.12 16.78 9.27
N SER A 297 12.96 16.36 9.75
CA SER A 297 11.87 15.76 8.97
C SER A 297 10.63 16.64 9.04
N ASN A 298 9.94 16.81 7.91
CA ASN A 298 8.64 17.49 7.85
C ASN A 298 7.49 16.64 8.39
N LEU A 299 7.76 15.36 8.70
CA LEU A 299 6.78 14.43 9.23
C LEU A 299 6.74 14.50 10.77
N ILE A 300 5.55 14.34 11.33
CA ILE A 300 5.31 14.35 12.78
C ILE A 300 4.84 12.97 13.26
N GLY A 301 5.11 12.66 14.53
CA GLY A 301 4.67 11.42 15.17
C GLY A 301 5.74 10.32 15.21
N ASN A 302 5.70 9.53 16.29
CA ASN A 302 6.66 8.43 16.50
C ASN A 302 6.61 7.39 15.38
N TYR A 303 5.42 7.08 14.87
CA TYR A 303 5.27 6.14 13.75
C TYR A 303 5.93 6.66 12.46
N ASN A 304 5.92 7.96 12.21
CA ASN A 304 6.63 8.56 11.08
C ASN A 304 8.13 8.63 11.32
N LEU A 305 8.57 8.81 12.56
CA LEU A 305 9.97 8.68 12.93
C LEU A 305 10.46 7.24 12.69
N GLU A 306 9.68 6.21 13.09
CA GLU A 306 10.01 4.80 12.76
C GLU A 306 10.08 4.56 11.23
N ASN A 307 9.13 5.11 10.45
CA ASN A 307 9.18 5.03 8.99
C ASN A 307 10.44 5.71 8.41
N THR A 308 10.85 6.83 9.01
CA THR A 308 12.09 7.54 8.64
C THR A 308 13.32 6.71 8.98
N LEU A 309 13.39 6.12 10.16
CA LEU A 309 14.48 5.22 10.56
C LEU A 309 14.59 4.00 9.66
N ALA A 310 13.46 3.41 9.24
CA ALA A 310 13.43 2.32 8.26
C ALA A 310 14.07 2.75 6.92
N ALA A 311 13.70 3.94 6.42
CA ALA A 311 14.24 4.48 5.18
C ALA A 311 15.73 4.82 5.30
N ILE A 312 16.19 5.35 6.45
CA ILE A 312 17.61 5.59 6.72
C ILE A 312 18.40 4.28 6.65
N ARG A 313 17.99 3.25 7.40
CA ARG A 313 18.68 1.94 7.39
C ARG A 313 18.67 1.28 6.02
N ALA A 314 17.57 1.42 5.26
CA ALA A 314 17.51 0.94 3.88
C ALA A 314 18.49 1.69 2.98
N SER A 315 18.60 3.00 3.12
CA SER A 315 19.54 3.84 2.35
C SER A 315 20.99 3.50 2.67
N GLU A 316 21.34 3.32 3.96
CA GLU A 316 22.67 2.84 4.37
C GLU A 316 23.01 1.48 3.76
N ALA A 317 22.07 0.53 3.77
CA ALA A 317 22.24 -0.79 3.16
C ALA A 317 22.44 -0.72 1.64
N LEU A 318 21.91 0.32 0.98
CA LEU A 318 22.13 0.60 -0.44
C LEU A 318 23.39 1.42 -0.71
N GLY A 319 24.16 1.79 0.32
CA GLY A 319 25.41 2.56 0.19
C GLY A 319 25.19 4.05 -0.11
N ILE A 320 24.05 4.60 0.26
CA ILE A 320 23.77 6.05 0.13
C ILE A 320 24.42 6.79 1.30
N GLY A 321 25.19 7.84 1.01
CA GLY A 321 25.87 8.66 2.03
C GLY A 321 24.89 9.48 2.87
N SER A 322 25.28 9.72 4.13
CA SER A 322 24.50 10.45 5.15
C SER A 322 24.00 11.82 4.66
N GLU A 323 24.78 12.53 3.87
CA GLU A 323 24.41 13.82 3.29
C GLU A 323 23.15 13.77 2.43
N PHE A 324 23.05 12.76 1.51
CA PHE A 324 21.87 12.58 0.65
C PHE A 324 20.67 12.09 1.46
N ILE A 325 20.91 11.25 2.47
CA ILE A 325 19.86 10.78 3.37
C ILE A 325 19.20 11.96 4.09
N LYS A 326 20.01 12.86 4.68
CA LYS A 326 19.49 14.04 5.37
C LYS A 326 18.74 14.98 4.43
N MET A 327 19.29 15.24 3.23
CA MET A 327 18.65 16.09 2.23
C MET A 327 17.32 15.51 1.78
N GLY A 328 17.27 14.22 1.44
CA GLY A 328 16.05 13.56 0.98
C GLY A 328 14.94 13.53 2.03
N ILE A 329 15.28 13.39 3.31
CA ILE A 329 14.31 13.49 4.41
C ILE A 329 13.79 14.92 4.56
N GLN A 330 14.67 15.90 4.53
CA GLN A 330 14.33 17.32 4.70
C GLN A 330 13.50 17.86 3.53
N GLN A 331 13.77 17.43 2.31
CA GLN A 331 13.12 17.91 1.10
C GLN A 331 11.87 17.09 0.73
N LEU A 332 11.54 16.05 1.52
CA LEU A 332 10.37 15.22 1.26
C LEU A 332 9.10 16.08 1.12
N PRO A 333 8.41 16.04 -0.04
CA PRO A 333 7.13 16.72 -0.20
C PRO A 333 6.05 16.08 0.68
N GLN A 334 4.94 16.79 0.87
CA GLN A 334 3.79 16.18 1.55
C GLN A 334 3.36 14.92 0.81
N ILE A 335 3.14 13.86 1.59
CA ILE A 335 2.68 12.57 1.03
C ILE A 335 1.16 12.61 0.95
N PRO A 336 0.56 12.44 -0.25
CA PRO A 336 -0.89 12.53 -0.40
C PRO A 336 -1.64 11.62 0.56
N GLY A 337 -2.58 12.21 1.32
CA GLY A 337 -3.40 11.49 2.29
C GLY A 337 -2.65 10.84 3.46
N ARG A 338 -1.46 11.33 3.82
CA ARG A 338 -0.68 10.90 4.99
C ARG A 338 -0.29 12.10 5.83
N MET A 339 -1.09 12.41 6.85
CA MET A 339 -0.96 13.66 7.63
C MET A 339 -0.82 14.89 6.72
N GLU A 340 -1.54 14.89 5.60
CA GLU A 340 -1.48 15.94 4.59
C GLU A 340 -2.17 17.20 5.13
N VAL A 341 -1.38 18.26 5.34
CA VAL A 341 -1.89 19.54 5.83
C VAL A 341 -2.48 20.33 4.66
N VAL A 342 -3.79 20.52 4.68
CA VAL A 342 -4.54 21.29 3.66
C VAL A 342 -4.57 22.79 3.99
N SER A 343 -4.72 23.13 5.28
CA SER A 343 -4.69 24.51 5.79
C SER A 343 -4.11 24.53 7.19
N ARG A 344 -3.54 25.69 7.60
CA ARG A 344 -3.07 25.95 8.96
C ARG A 344 -3.84 27.05 9.66
N GLU A 345 -4.57 27.86 8.92
CA GLU A 345 -5.30 29.01 9.43
C GLU A 345 -6.71 29.07 8.82
N PRO A 346 -7.72 29.49 9.60
CA PRO A 346 -7.71 29.85 11.03
C PRO A 346 -7.62 28.63 11.95
N PHE A 347 -7.92 27.45 11.46
CA PHE A 347 -7.73 26.15 12.11
C PHE A 347 -6.93 25.22 11.18
N THR A 348 -6.27 24.24 11.79
CA THR A 348 -5.49 23.28 11.00
C THR A 348 -6.40 22.20 10.42
N VAL A 349 -6.34 21.98 9.09
CA VAL A 349 -7.06 20.91 8.39
C VAL A 349 -6.06 19.86 7.91
N ILE A 350 -6.26 18.61 8.33
CA ILE A 350 -5.39 17.48 8.00
C ILE A 350 -6.23 16.39 7.34
N VAL A 351 -5.71 15.83 6.25
CA VAL A 351 -6.27 14.64 5.57
C VAL A 351 -5.36 13.45 5.81
N ASP A 352 -5.93 12.32 6.25
CA ASP A 352 -5.19 11.09 6.49
C ASP A 352 -5.96 9.82 6.11
N TYR A 353 -5.23 8.78 5.77
CA TYR A 353 -5.78 7.47 5.38
C TYR A 353 -6.12 6.56 6.58
N ALA A 354 -5.89 6.98 7.81
CA ALA A 354 -6.18 6.15 8.99
C ALA A 354 -7.64 5.70 9.03
N HIS A 355 -7.84 4.40 8.95
CA HIS A 355 -9.13 3.72 8.88
C HIS A 355 -9.21 2.50 9.82
N THR A 356 -8.25 2.39 10.74
CA THR A 356 -8.20 1.34 11.78
C THR A 356 -8.15 1.98 13.17
N GLU A 357 -8.58 1.25 14.21
CA GLU A 357 -8.53 1.72 15.60
C GLU A 357 -7.12 2.25 15.96
N ASN A 358 -6.10 1.44 15.73
CA ASN A 358 -4.73 1.82 16.04
C ASN A 358 -4.25 3.04 15.24
N GLY A 359 -4.54 3.09 13.93
CA GLY A 359 -4.16 4.23 13.08
C GLY A 359 -4.78 5.54 13.55
N VAL A 360 -6.07 5.55 13.89
CA VAL A 360 -6.78 6.72 14.41
C VAL A 360 -6.21 7.17 15.77
N MET A 361 -5.94 6.21 16.67
CA MET A 361 -5.33 6.51 17.97
C MET A 361 -3.93 7.12 17.84
N GLU A 362 -3.10 6.57 16.97
CA GLU A 362 -1.72 7.08 16.74
C GLU A 362 -1.74 8.52 16.23
N ILE A 363 -2.63 8.85 15.30
CA ILE A 363 -2.74 10.21 14.79
C ILE A 363 -3.25 11.16 15.86
N LEU A 364 -4.35 10.83 16.53
CA LEU A 364 -4.91 11.70 17.57
C LEU A 364 -3.94 11.91 18.72
N SER A 365 -3.22 10.88 19.15
CA SER A 365 -2.18 11.01 20.17
C SER A 365 -1.00 11.86 19.70
N THR A 366 -0.66 11.81 18.43
CA THR A 366 0.38 12.66 17.82
C THR A 366 -0.05 14.12 17.81
N LEU A 367 -1.29 14.41 17.39
CA LEU A 367 -1.84 15.75 17.38
C LEU A 367 -1.92 16.35 18.80
N ASP A 368 -2.28 15.52 19.79
CA ASP A 368 -2.30 15.92 21.18
C ASP A 368 -0.92 16.29 21.72
N ARG A 369 0.12 15.55 21.38
CA ARG A 369 1.51 15.88 21.76
C ARG A 369 2.01 17.17 21.13
N VAL A 370 1.59 17.45 19.89
CA VAL A 370 2.02 18.65 19.15
C VAL A 370 1.29 19.90 19.66
N ASN A 371 0.01 19.78 19.97
CA ASN A 371 -0.81 20.87 20.51
C ASN A 371 -1.94 20.30 21.37
N SER A 372 -1.69 20.18 22.69
CA SER A 372 -2.66 19.65 23.64
C SER A 372 -3.83 20.60 23.93
N GLU A 373 -3.69 21.89 23.65
CA GLU A 373 -4.74 22.89 23.85
C GLU A 373 -5.76 22.93 22.71
N ALA A 374 -5.38 22.48 21.50
CA ALA A 374 -6.26 22.45 20.35
C ALA A 374 -7.33 21.38 20.48
N ARG A 375 -8.60 21.73 20.22
CA ARG A 375 -9.67 20.75 20.07
C ARG A 375 -9.45 19.93 18.79
N LYS A 376 -9.71 18.62 18.85
CA LYS A 376 -9.59 17.68 17.75
C LYS A 376 -10.98 17.30 17.25
N ILE A 377 -11.36 17.85 16.10
CA ILE A 377 -12.61 17.57 15.41
C ILE A 377 -12.31 16.52 14.33
N VAL A 378 -13.00 15.38 14.38
CA VAL A 378 -12.70 14.23 13.51
C VAL A 378 -13.86 13.96 12.56
N VAL A 379 -13.58 13.91 11.26
CA VAL A 379 -14.51 13.44 10.22
C VAL A 379 -14.06 12.04 9.80
N ILE A 380 -14.89 11.01 10.05
CA ILE A 380 -14.50 9.61 9.82
C ILE A 380 -15.69 8.73 9.50
N GLY A 381 -15.46 7.68 8.72
CA GLY A 381 -16.40 6.62 8.42
C GLY A 381 -15.79 5.25 8.58
N CYS A 382 -16.44 4.25 7.96
CA CYS A 382 -15.90 2.91 7.81
C CYS A 382 -16.46 2.26 6.56
N ALA A 383 -15.64 1.45 5.87
CA ALA A 383 -16.06 0.73 4.68
C ALA A 383 -17.11 -0.37 5.00
N GLY A 384 -18.10 -0.49 4.13
CA GLY A 384 -19.03 -1.62 4.09
C GLY A 384 -18.36 -2.87 3.50
N GLU A 385 -18.98 -4.05 3.76
CA GLU A 385 -18.51 -5.35 3.25
C GLU A 385 -17.03 -5.64 3.63
N ARG A 386 -16.60 -5.13 4.80
CA ARG A 386 -15.31 -5.34 5.42
C ARG A 386 -15.48 -5.78 6.87
N ASP A 387 -14.34 -5.99 7.54
CA ASP A 387 -14.31 -6.38 8.95
C ASP A 387 -15.14 -5.40 9.82
N LYS A 388 -16.23 -5.90 10.42
CA LYS A 388 -17.13 -5.11 11.25
C LYS A 388 -16.52 -4.69 12.58
N ASP A 389 -15.51 -5.43 13.07
CA ASP A 389 -14.82 -5.08 14.32
C ASP A 389 -14.09 -3.73 14.20
N ARG A 390 -13.72 -3.32 12.98
CA ARG A 390 -13.18 -1.98 12.71
C ARG A 390 -14.15 -0.87 13.14
N ARG A 391 -15.47 -1.04 12.94
CA ARG A 391 -16.48 -0.02 13.29
C ARG A 391 -16.48 0.24 14.80
N THR A 392 -16.47 -0.83 15.56
CA THR A 392 -16.39 -0.77 17.02
C THR A 392 -15.05 -0.18 17.48
N GLY A 393 -13.95 -0.57 16.84
CA GLY A 393 -12.61 -0.06 17.12
C GLY A 393 -12.47 1.44 16.85
N ILE A 394 -12.92 1.92 15.68
CA ILE A 394 -12.93 3.34 15.32
C ILE A 394 -13.75 4.13 16.35
N GLY A 395 -14.96 3.65 16.70
CA GLY A 395 -15.82 4.30 17.69
C GLY A 395 -15.12 4.45 19.05
N ARG A 396 -14.40 3.42 19.53
CA ARG A 396 -13.60 3.50 20.77
C ARG A 396 -12.47 4.53 20.65
N ALA A 397 -11.71 4.49 19.56
CA ALA A 397 -10.57 5.38 19.33
C ALA A 397 -10.99 6.86 19.36
N VAL A 398 -12.04 7.24 18.61
CA VAL A 398 -12.49 8.63 18.59
C VAL A 398 -13.16 9.05 19.90
N ALA A 399 -13.88 8.15 20.58
CA ALA A 399 -14.47 8.45 21.88
C ALA A 399 -13.42 8.74 22.97
N GLN A 400 -12.25 8.15 22.84
CA GLN A 400 -11.14 8.31 23.79
C GLN A 400 -10.31 9.58 23.54
N ALA A 401 -10.09 9.96 22.26
CA ALA A 401 -9.04 10.90 21.90
C ALA A 401 -9.50 12.10 21.06
N ALA A 402 -10.77 12.15 20.62
CA ALA A 402 -11.34 13.31 19.94
C ALA A 402 -12.16 14.18 20.89
N ASP A 403 -12.41 15.44 20.51
CA ASP A 403 -13.28 16.37 21.21
C ASP A 403 -14.66 16.47 20.55
N PHE A 404 -14.72 16.28 19.22
CA PHE A 404 -15.97 16.22 18.47
C PHE A 404 -15.82 15.33 17.24
N VAL A 405 -16.89 14.59 16.84
CA VAL A 405 -16.83 13.61 15.76
C VAL A 405 -17.99 13.75 14.78
N LEU A 406 -17.68 13.85 13.49
CA LEU A 406 -18.63 13.74 12.39
C LEU A 406 -18.50 12.35 11.77
N LEU A 407 -19.50 11.49 11.98
CA LEU A 407 -19.58 10.18 11.36
C LEU A 407 -20.19 10.32 9.96
N THR A 408 -19.48 9.78 8.95
CA THR A 408 -19.83 9.99 7.55
C THR A 408 -19.51 8.77 6.68
N ASP A 409 -19.93 8.79 5.41
CA ASP A 409 -19.61 7.72 4.47
C ASP A 409 -18.10 7.67 4.18
N GLU A 410 -17.59 6.46 4.07
CA GLU A 410 -16.25 6.16 3.53
C GLU A 410 -16.42 5.40 2.20
N ASP A 411 -16.71 4.10 2.24
CA ASP A 411 -17.08 3.26 1.11
C ASP A 411 -18.23 2.34 1.54
N PRO A 412 -19.49 2.78 1.57
CA PRO A 412 -20.59 1.94 2.07
C PRO A 412 -20.84 0.71 1.20
N ARG A 413 -20.48 0.74 -0.09
CA ARG A 413 -20.65 -0.34 -1.05
C ARG A 413 -22.10 -0.82 -1.12
N GLY A 414 -22.36 -2.13 -0.86
CA GLY A 414 -23.69 -2.70 -0.86
C GLY A 414 -24.46 -2.56 0.46
N GLU A 415 -23.83 -2.08 1.54
CA GLU A 415 -24.46 -1.90 2.84
C GLU A 415 -25.21 -0.55 2.93
N ASP A 416 -26.16 -0.47 3.84
CA ASP A 416 -26.85 0.77 4.19
C ASP A 416 -25.90 1.69 4.96
N PRO A 417 -25.59 2.89 4.43
CA PRO A 417 -24.70 3.84 5.08
C PRO A 417 -25.07 4.14 6.53
N LEU A 418 -26.36 4.39 6.81
CA LEU A 418 -26.82 4.73 8.16
C LEU A 418 -26.55 3.61 9.17
N LYS A 419 -26.63 2.34 8.76
CA LYS A 419 -26.32 1.21 9.64
C LYS A 419 -24.84 1.19 10.02
N ILE A 420 -23.96 1.52 9.08
CA ILE A 420 -22.52 1.62 9.36
C ILE A 420 -22.27 2.70 10.40
N LEU A 421 -22.88 3.89 10.21
CA LEU A 421 -22.74 5.01 11.14
C LEU A 421 -23.35 4.72 12.51
N ASP A 422 -24.48 3.97 12.55
CA ASP A 422 -25.09 3.53 13.80
C ASP A 422 -24.21 2.56 14.58
N GLU A 423 -23.53 1.61 13.92
CA GLU A 423 -22.61 0.67 14.57
C GLU A 423 -21.40 1.41 15.17
N ILE A 424 -20.84 2.41 14.48
CA ILE A 424 -19.76 3.26 15.03
C ILE A 424 -20.29 4.12 16.20
N GLY A 425 -21.43 4.80 15.99
CA GLY A 425 -22.08 5.66 16.99
C GLY A 425 -22.47 4.92 18.27
N ASN A 426 -22.92 3.65 18.15
CA ASN A 426 -23.20 2.80 19.30
C ASN A 426 -21.93 2.56 20.13
N SER A 427 -20.78 2.34 19.49
CA SER A 427 -19.51 2.20 20.22
C SER A 427 -19.11 3.48 20.97
N ILE A 428 -19.31 4.65 20.36
CA ILE A 428 -19.10 5.95 20.98
C ILE A 428 -20.04 6.14 22.19
N THR A 429 -21.31 5.78 22.03
CA THR A 429 -22.31 5.87 23.10
C THR A 429 -21.99 4.92 24.26
N HIS A 430 -21.52 3.70 23.99
CA HIS A 430 -21.06 2.78 25.03
C HIS A 430 -19.86 3.30 25.82
N ALA A 431 -19.04 4.18 25.22
CA ALA A 431 -17.98 4.89 25.91
C ALA A 431 -18.48 6.12 26.73
N GLY A 432 -19.79 6.31 26.86
CA GLY A 432 -20.41 7.37 27.68
C GLY A 432 -20.57 8.72 26.96
N LYS A 433 -20.37 8.78 25.65
CA LYS A 433 -20.54 10.02 24.85
C LYS A 433 -21.94 10.09 24.25
N VAL A 434 -22.44 11.31 24.01
CA VAL A 434 -23.83 11.58 23.60
C VAL A 434 -23.90 12.10 22.18
N GLU A 435 -24.84 11.57 21.38
CA GLU A 435 -25.13 12.10 20.04
C GLU A 435 -25.72 13.51 20.15
N GLY A 436 -25.29 14.42 19.31
CA GLY A 436 -25.64 15.84 19.35
C GLY A 436 -24.67 16.70 20.19
N ASP A 437 -24.05 16.13 21.25
CA ASP A 437 -23.10 16.85 22.11
C ASP A 437 -21.64 16.55 21.73
N PHE A 438 -21.34 15.25 21.45
CA PHE A 438 -20.00 14.78 21.14
C PHE A 438 -19.83 14.31 19.70
N PHE A 439 -20.89 13.77 19.07
CA PHE A 439 -20.83 13.33 17.67
C PHE A 439 -22.14 13.58 16.95
N GLU A 440 -22.04 13.76 15.65
CA GLU A 440 -23.18 13.83 14.71
C GLU A 440 -23.01 12.81 13.59
N LYS A 441 -24.14 12.30 13.02
CA LYS A 441 -24.14 11.40 11.86
C LYS A 441 -24.59 12.16 10.64
N ILE A 442 -23.69 12.33 9.69
CA ILE A 442 -23.94 13.04 8.42
C ILE A 442 -23.42 12.16 7.28
N PRO A 443 -24.26 11.31 6.65
CA PRO A 443 -23.82 10.39 5.60
C PRO A 443 -23.09 11.08 4.45
N ASP A 444 -23.61 12.21 3.96
CA ASP A 444 -22.93 12.96 2.90
C ASP A 444 -21.59 13.54 3.39
N ARG A 445 -20.49 13.01 2.86
CA ARG A 445 -19.13 13.32 3.31
C ARG A 445 -18.76 14.80 3.12
N ARG A 446 -19.24 15.45 2.05
CA ARG A 446 -19.03 16.88 1.83
C ARG A 446 -19.70 17.71 2.91
N SER A 447 -20.94 17.36 3.24
CA SER A 447 -21.71 18.02 4.31
C SER A 447 -21.08 17.80 5.68
N ALA A 448 -20.52 16.61 5.95
CA ALA A 448 -19.80 16.32 7.19
C ALA A 448 -18.51 17.17 7.32
N ILE A 449 -17.73 17.30 6.25
CA ILE A 449 -16.54 18.17 6.22
C ILE A 449 -16.94 19.63 6.43
N ARG A 450 -17.99 20.10 5.77
CA ARG A 450 -18.54 21.45 5.96
C ARG A 450 -18.94 21.68 7.42
N ARG A 451 -19.65 20.73 8.00
CA ARG A 451 -20.07 20.79 9.40
C ARG A 451 -18.89 20.84 10.36
N ALA A 452 -17.83 20.09 10.08
CA ALA A 452 -16.60 20.16 10.86
C ALA A 452 -15.99 21.56 10.84
N PHE A 453 -15.99 22.25 9.70
CA PHE A 453 -15.46 23.62 9.60
C PHE A 453 -16.39 24.66 10.24
N GLU A 454 -17.71 24.42 10.25
CA GLU A 454 -18.67 25.29 10.98
C GLU A 454 -18.52 25.26 12.49
N VAL A 455 -18.09 24.13 13.05
CA VAL A 455 -17.93 23.95 14.50
C VAL A 455 -16.51 24.20 14.97
N ALA A 456 -15.55 24.35 14.05
CA ALA A 456 -14.17 24.64 14.38
C ALA A 456 -13.97 26.13 14.71
N ASP A 457 -13.23 26.37 15.78
CA ASP A 457 -12.77 27.68 16.18
C ASP A 457 -11.30 27.89 15.77
N GLU A 458 -10.81 29.14 15.87
CA GLU A 458 -9.41 29.46 15.61
C GLU A 458 -8.47 28.63 16.50
N GLY A 459 -7.50 27.98 15.88
CA GLY A 459 -6.52 27.12 16.57
C GLY A 459 -6.92 25.66 16.71
N ASP A 460 -8.16 25.30 16.38
CA ASP A 460 -8.60 23.89 16.39
C ASP A 460 -7.90 23.06 15.30
N ILE A 461 -8.01 21.73 15.42
CA ILE A 461 -7.52 20.77 14.43
C ILE A 461 -8.71 19.96 13.89
N VAL A 462 -8.94 20.04 12.58
CA VAL A 462 -9.90 19.19 11.88
C VAL A 462 -9.14 18.06 11.18
N LEU A 463 -9.37 16.84 11.61
CA LEU A 463 -8.83 15.61 10.99
C LEU A 463 -9.90 14.97 10.11
N ILE A 464 -9.66 14.91 8.80
CA ILE A 464 -10.49 14.18 7.83
C ILE A 464 -9.81 12.85 7.58
N ALA A 465 -10.39 11.76 8.10
CA ALA A 465 -9.78 10.44 8.13
C ALA A 465 -10.54 9.39 7.32
N GLY A 466 -9.86 8.31 6.95
CA GLY A 466 -10.40 7.13 6.28
C GLY A 466 -10.07 7.05 4.80
N LYS A 467 -10.32 8.11 4.01
CA LYS A 467 -10.13 8.12 2.56
C LYS A 467 -8.70 8.53 2.15
N GLY A 468 -8.10 9.50 2.85
CA GLY A 468 -6.75 9.98 2.53
C GLY A 468 -6.60 10.40 1.06
N HIS A 469 -5.78 9.66 0.30
CA HIS A 469 -5.47 9.91 -1.12
C HIS A 469 -6.48 9.27 -2.10
N GLU A 470 -7.47 8.53 -1.63
CA GLU A 470 -8.41 7.84 -2.51
C GLU A 470 -9.26 8.83 -3.33
N SER A 471 -9.50 8.49 -4.60
CA SER A 471 -10.15 9.37 -5.58
C SER A 471 -11.61 9.00 -5.85
N SER A 472 -12.23 8.16 -5.03
CA SER A 472 -13.66 7.80 -5.14
C SER A 472 -14.26 7.40 -3.82
N ILE A 473 -15.59 7.41 -3.75
CA ILE A 473 -16.40 6.72 -2.73
C ILE A 473 -17.19 5.62 -3.44
N GLU A 474 -17.11 4.38 -2.93
CA GLU A 474 -17.78 3.21 -3.50
C GLU A 474 -19.18 3.04 -2.92
N TYR A 475 -20.21 3.23 -3.75
CA TYR A 475 -21.61 2.97 -3.42
C TYR A 475 -22.15 1.73 -4.17
N LYS A 476 -23.29 1.22 -3.76
CA LYS A 476 -24.00 0.13 -4.46
C LYS A 476 -24.30 0.48 -5.92
N SER A 477 -24.51 1.73 -6.22
CA SER A 477 -24.74 2.26 -7.58
C SER A 477 -23.46 2.36 -8.42
N GLY A 478 -22.30 2.09 -7.85
CA GLY A 478 -21.00 2.28 -8.44
C GLY A 478 -20.21 3.43 -7.79
N PRO A 479 -18.93 3.57 -8.16
CA PRO A 479 -18.04 4.59 -7.62
C PRO A 479 -18.48 6.00 -8.06
N ILE A 480 -18.35 6.96 -7.16
CA ILE A 480 -18.40 8.39 -7.46
C ILE A 480 -17.01 9.00 -7.27
N SER A 481 -16.63 9.93 -8.14
CA SER A 481 -15.37 10.66 -8.01
C SER A 481 -15.36 11.49 -6.73
N TRP A 482 -14.26 11.44 -5.98
CA TRP A 482 -14.12 12.09 -4.69
C TRP A 482 -12.66 12.40 -4.39
N SER A 483 -12.42 13.44 -3.62
CA SER A 483 -11.12 13.77 -3.00
C SER A 483 -11.38 14.55 -1.73
N ASP A 484 -10.89 14.04 -0.59
CA ASP A 484 -11.00 14.76 0.70
C ASP A 484 -10.26 16.10 0.66
N VAL A 485 -9.09 16.13 0.03
CA VAL A 485 -8.25 17.33 -0.10
C VAL A 485 -8.95 18.40 -0.94
N ASP A 486 -9.52 18.02 -2.09
CA ASP A 486 -10.21 18.97 -2.96
C ASP A 486 -11.51 19.48 -2.31
N ALA A 487 -12.29 18.57 -1.70
CA ALA A 487 -13.49 18.95 -0.96
C ALA A 487 -13.18 19.93 0.17
N ALA A 488 -12.11 19.67 0.95
CA ALA A 488 -11.68 20.56 2.02
C ALA A 488 -11.26 21.93 1.48
N LYS A 489 -10.44 21.99 0.41
CA LYS A 489 -10.03 23.25 -0.23
C LYS A 489 -11.21 24.05 -0.77
N GLU A 490 -12.16 23.40 -1.44
CA GLU A 490 -13.34 24.04 -1.98
C GLU A 490 -14.20 24.63 -0.86
N ILE A 491 -14.44 23.87 0.22
CA ILE A 491 -15.24 24.35 1.36
C ILE A 491 -14.55 25.52 2.07
N LEU A 492 -13.22 25.45 2.31
CA LEU A 492 -12.46 26.58 2.87
C LEU A 492 -12.62 27.85 2.02
N ASN A 493 -12.56 27.74 0.70
CA ASN A 493 -12.76 28.87 -0.22
C ASN A 493 -14.19 29.45 -0.12
N GLU A 494 -15.22 28.62 0.09
CA GLU A 494 -16.61 29.08 0.28
C GLU A 494 -16.78 29.86 1.60
N PHE A 495 -16.05 29.50 2.63
CA PHE A 495 -16.00 30.24 3.90
C PHE A 495 -15.22 31.57 3.79
N LYS A 496 -14.51 31.80 2.67
CA LYS A 496 -13.59 32.96 2.47
C LYS A 496 -12.44 32.99 3.49
N ILE A 497 -12.00 31.82 3.88
CA ILE A 497 -10.90 31.58 4.80
C ILE A 497 -9.64 31.25 4.01
#